data_7181a2434c7e877e451aa869111acd45
#
_entry.id   7181a2434c7e877e451aa869111acd45
#
_cell.length_a   1.000
_cell.length_b   1.000
_cell.length_c   1.000
_cell.angle_alpha   90.00
_cell.angle_beta   90.00
_cell.angle_gamma   90.00
#
_symmetry.space_group_name_H-M   'P 1'
#
loop_
_entity.id
_entity.type
_entity.pdbx_description
1 polymer ?
#
loop_
_entity_poly.entity_id
_entity_poly.type
_entity_poly.pdbx_seq_one_letter_code
_entity_poly.pdbx_strand_id
1 'polypeptide(L)'
;EFRRVLFRSSELEDGESYIGFPVDAGLATLVDEATVTAYREFDRHWYEQHPNGNIYDDYFDELFKLNAIAYPKFQRPGGDWINFKIPNTDLYVPMIQSGFGDGLYPVYWAFDEAGDICQIIIEFISCSSNE
;
A
#
# COMPACT_ATOMS: atom_id res chain seq x y z
N GLU A 1 -24.61 -5.17 -5.72
CA GLU A 1 -24.44 -5.64 -4.35
C GLU A 1 -23.19 -6.54 -4.28
N PHE A 2 -22.18 -6.10 -3.52
CA PHE A 2 -20.93 -6.84 -3.41
C PHE A 2 -21.10 -7.93 -2.36
N ARG A 3 -21.05 -9.18 -2.76
CA ARG A 3 -20.90 -10.29 -1.80
C ARG A 3 -19.46 -10.34 -1.32
N ARG A 4 -19.29 -10.07 -0.08
CA ARG A 4 -18.03 -10.29 0.61
C ARG A 4 -17.90 -11.76 0.95
N VAL A 5 -17.07 -12.48 0.22
CA VAL A 5 -16.48 -13.68 0.81
C VAL A 5 -15.13 -13.27 1.34
N LEU A 6 -15.05 -13.16 2.62
CA LEU A 6 -13.89 -12.62 3.30
C LEU A 6 -13.19 -13.74 4.04
N PHE A 7 -11.92 -13.88 3.74
CA PHE A 7 -11.04 -14.61 4.60
C PHE A 7 -10.61 -13.67 5.73
N ARG A 8 -11.32 -13.69 6.84
CA ARG A 8 -10.95 -12.95 8.05
C ARG A 8 -10.07 -13.81 8.92
N SER A 9 -9.09 -13.21 9.59
CA SER A 9 -8.32 -13.90 10.61
C SER A 9 -9.20 -14.48 11.72
N SER A 10 -10.36 -13.88 11.98
CA SER A 10 -11.37 -14.37 12.93
C SER A 10 -12.18 -15.57 12.43
N GLU A 11 -12.06 -15.92 11.15
CA GLU A 11 -12.72 -17.08 10.53
C GLU A 11 -11.77 -18.28 10.40
N LEU A 12 -10.51 -18.11 10.80
CA LEU A 12 -9.52 -19.18 10.85
C LEU A 12 -9.72 -20.02 12.12
N GLU A 13 -9.62 -21.32 11.95
CA GLU A 13 -9.52 -22.23 13.09
C GLU A 13 -8.13 -22.11 13.75
N ASP A 14 -8.05 -22.51 15.02
CA ASP A 14 -6.78 -22.52 15.76
C ASP A 14 -5.74 -23.37 15.02
N GLY A 15 -4.61 -22.75 14.67
CA GLY A 15 -3.51 -23.39 13.95
C GLY A 15 -3.52 -23.20 12.44
N GLU A 16 -4.54 -22.58 11.87
CA GLU A 16 -4.54 -22.16 10.46
C GLU A 16 -3.74 -20.87 10.28
N SER A 17 -3.03 -20.79 9.16
CA SER A 17 -2.32 -19.57 8.76
C SER A 17 -3.12 -18.84 7.69
N TYR A 18 -3.14 -17.51 7.77
CA TYR A 18 -3.72 -16.68 6.71
C TYR A 18 -2.63 -15.92 5.94
N ILE A 19 -2.95 -15.59 4.70
CA ILE A 19 -2.10 -14.71 3.90
C ILE A 19 -2.43 -13.27 4.28
N GLY A 20 -1.46 -12.60 4.90
CA GLY A 20 -1.55 -11.19 5.21
C GLY A 20 -0.80 -10.34 4.20
N PHE A 21 -1.13 -9.05 4.19
CA PHE A 21 -0.43 -8.03 3.42
C PHE A 21 0.68 -7.43 4.29
N PRO A 22 1.97 -7.69 3.97
CA PRO A 22 3.07 -7.18 4.76
C PRO A 22 3.30 -5.68 4.46
N VAL A 23 3.50 -4.90 5.51
CA VAL A 23 3.90 -3.50 5.42
C VAL A 23 5.22 -3.32 6.14
N ASP A 24 6.20 -2.77 5.43
CA ASP A 24 7.50 -2.35 5.92
C ASP A 24 7.69 -0.86 5.62
N ALA A 25 8.40 -0.14 6.46
CA ALA A 25 8.54 1.31 6.42
C ALA A 25 7.19 2.08 6.50
N GLY A 26 6.15 1.45 7.05
CA GLY A 26 4.83 2.04 7.19
C GLY A 26 4.07 2.29 5.89
N LEU A 27 4.62 1.87 4.74
CA LEU A 27 4.08 2.13 3.41
C LEU A 27 3.58 0.86 2.74
N ALA A 28 2.45 0.98 2.08
CA ALA A 28 1.83 -0.08 1.29
C ALA A 28 1.67 0.34 -0.16
N THR A 29 1.80 -0.62 -1.06
CA THR A 29 1.48 -0.49 -2.48
C THR A 29 0.94 -1.79 -3.05
N LEU A 30 0.22 -1.67 -4.16
CA LEU A 30 -0.22 -2.80 -4.96
C LEU A 30 -0.05 -2.43 -6.42
N VAL A 31 0.80 -3.16 -7.12
CA VAL A 31 1.17 -2.92 -8.53
C VAL A 31 1.34 -4.24 -9.27
N ASP A 32 1.36 -4.19 -10.59
CA ASP A 32 1.65 -5.35 -11.43
C ASP A 32 3.15 -5.70 -11.45
N GLU A 33 3.50 -6.86 -11.98
CA GLU A 33 4.88 -7.34 -12.04
C GLU A 33 5.80 -6.43 -12.87
N ALA A 34 5.31 -5.85 -13.95
CA ALA A 34 6.09 -4.93 -14.78
C ALA A 34 6.48 -3.68 -13.99
N THR A 35 5.56 -3.16 -13.20
CA THR A 35 5.81 -2.01 -12.33
C THR A 35 6.77 -2.36 -11.19
N VAL A 36 6.65 -3.55 -10.59
CA VAL A 36 7.62 -4.04 -9.59
C VAL A 36 9.03 -4.09 -10.18
N THR A 37 9.19 -4.63 -11.38
CA THR A 37 10.49 -4.72 -12.05
C THR A 37 11.08 -3.35 -12.31
N ALA A 38 10.28 -2.41 -12.83
CA ALA A 38 10.72 -1.04 -13.08
C ALA A 38 11.09 -0.30 -11.79
N TYR A 39 10.30 -0.50 -10.72
CA TYR A 39 10.60 0.11 -9.42
C TYR A 39 11.90 -0.42 -8.81
N ARG A 40 12.12 -1.73 -8.87
CA ARG A 40 13.38 -2.33 -8.38
C ARG A 40 14.61 -1.79 -9.12
N GLU A 41 14.50 -1.57 -10.42
CA GLU A 41 15.56 -0.97 -11.22
C GLU A 41 15.83 0.49 -10.80
N PHE A 42 14.78 1.27 -10.60
CA PHE A 42 14.88 2.63 -10.08
C PHE A 42 15.52 2.66 -8.68
N ASP A 43 15.06 1.82 -7.76
CA ASP A 43 15.56 1.72 -6.39
C ASP A 43 17.05 1.33 -6.36
N ARG A 44 17.42 0.31 -7.13
CA ARG A 44 18.82 -0.11 -7.28
C ARG A 44 19.72 1.04 -7.78
N HIS A 45 19.27 1.74 -8.81
CA HIS A 45 20.01 2.85 -9.39
C HIS A 45 20.13 4.03 -8.43
N TRP A 46 19.08 4.31 -7.66
CA TRP A 46 19.13 5.35 -6.64
C TRP A 46 20.17 5.03 -5.56
N TYR A 47 20.19 3.81 -5.04
CA TYR A 47 21.18 3.39 -4.03
C TYR A 47 22.61 3.30 -4.54
N GLU A 48 22.83 3.05 -5.81
CA GLU A 48 24.16 3.17 -6.42
C GLU A 48 24.73 4.59 -6.33
N GLN A 49 23.86 5.59 -6.43
CA GLN A 49 24.23 7.01 -6.30
C GLN A 49 24.23 7.49 -4.86
N HIS A 50 23.53 6.81 -3.97
CA HIS A 50 23.35 7.18 -2.57
C HIS A 50 23.61 5.99 -1.63
N PRO A 51 24.85 5.46 -1.59
CA PRO A 51 25.15 4.21 -0.89
C PRO A 51 24.90 4.25 0.62
N ASN A 52 24.86 5.43 1.23
CA ASN A 52 24.57 5.64 2.64
C ASN A 52 23.22 6.33 2.88
N GLY A 53 22.42 6.48 1.84
CA GLY A 53 21.12 7.13 1.91
C GLY A 53 20.01 6.21 2.41
N ASN A 54 18.89 6.83 2.76
CA ASN A 54 17.62 6.17 3.00
C ASN A 54 16.59 6.74 2.03
N ILE A 55 16.15 5.98 1.06
CA ILE A 55 15.26 6.47 0.00
C ILE A 55 13.95 7.05 0.55
N TYR A 56 13.47 6.55 1.68
CA TYR A 56 12.24 7.05 2.30
C TYR A 56 12.43 8.47 2.85
N ASP A 57 13.52 8.70 3.57
CA ASP A 57 13.82 10.00 4.21
C ASP A 57 14.41 10.99 3.20
N ASP A 58 15.29 10.52 2.32
CA ASP A 58 16.09 11.40 1.45
C ASP A 58 15.41 11.70 0.09
N TYR A 59 14.39 10.91 -0.28
CA TYR A 59 13.70 11.08 -1.57
C TYR A 59 12.17 11.15 -1.42
N PHE A 60 11.54 10.17 -0.80
CA PHE A 60 10.08 10.12 -0.75
C PHE A 60 9.45 11.08 0.25
N ASP A 61 10.09 11.38 1.37
CA ASP A 61 9.53 12.27 2.39
C ASP A 61 9.12 13.63 1.81
N GLU A 62 9.97 14.22 0.97
CA GLU A 62 9.67 15.48 0.28
C GLU A 62 8.48 15.35 -0.69
N LEU A 63 8.40 14.24 -1.43
CA LEU A 63 7.29 13.98 -2.35
C LEU A 63 5.95 13.84 -1.61
N PHE A 64 5.93 13.18 -0.45
CA PHE A 64 4.75 13.10 0.40
C PHE A 64 4.32 14.47 0.91
N LYS A 65 5.25 15.31 1.37
CA LYS A 65 4.95 16.68 1.82
C LYS A 65 4.42 17.56 0.70
N LEU A 66 5.02 17.50 -0.48
CA LEU A 66 4.54 18.25 -1.66
C LEU A 66 3.15 17.80 -2.08
N ASN A 67 2.88 16.52 -2.05
CA ASN A 67 1.54 15.99 -2.35
C ASN A 67 0.50 16.46 -1.33
N ALA A 68 0.85 16.51 -0.05
CA ALA A 68 -0.04 17.02 0.99
C ALA A 68 -0.37 18.51 0.83
N ILE A 69 0.58 19.29 0.33
CA ILE A 69 0.35 20.71 0.00
C ILE A 69 -0.59 20.83 -1.21
N ALA A 70 -0.38 20.02 -2.24
CA ALA A 70 -1.21 20.04 -3.46
C ALA A 70 -2.63 19.49 -3.20
N TYR A 71 -2.75 18.50 -2.34
CA TYR A 71 -4.01 17.78 -2.03
C TYR A 71 -4.21 17.67 -0.51
N PRO A 72 -4.48 18.79 0.21
CA PRO A 72 -4.50 18.80 1.68
C PRO A 72 -5.71 18.08 2.28
N LYS A 73 -6.70 17.77 1.46
CA LYS A 73 -7.93 17.13 1.91
C LYS A 73 -7.69 15.65 2.20
N PHE A 74 -8.11 15.21 3.38
CA PHE A 74 -8.01 13.81 3.82
C PHE A 74 -6.58 13.26 3.99
N GLN A 75 -5.62 14.14 4.26
CA GLN A 75 -4.27 13.71 4.65
C GLN A 75 -3.61 14.70 5.60
N ARG A 76 -2.65 14.20 6.36
CA ARG A 76 -1.87 15.01 7.31
C ARG A 76 -0.84 15.89 6.56
N PRO A 77 -0.36 16.97 7.19
CA PRO A 77 0.63 17.85 6.55
C PRO A 77 1.93 17.17 6.10
N GLY A 78 2.33 16.08 6.78
CA GLY A 78 3.49 15.27 6.37
C GLY A 78 3.24 14.40 5.15
N GLY A 79 1.99 14.23 4.75
CA GLY A 79 1.56 13.39 3.63
C GLY A 79 1.26 11.95 4.04
N ASP A 80 0.17 11.41 3.52
CA ASP A 80 -0.27 10.05 3.79
C ASP A 80 -0.30 9.17 2.55
N TRP A 81 -0.24 9.77 1.37
CA TRP A 81 -0.21 9.04 0.10
C TRP A 81 0.45 9.84 -1.01
N ILE A 82 1.00 9.15 -1.98
CA ILE A 82 1.45 9.68 -3.27
C ILE A 82 1.12 8.69 -4.39
N ASN A 83 0.97 9.19 -5.60
CA ASN A 83 0.98 8.37 -6.80
C ASN A 83 2.31 8.58 -7.53
N PHE A 84 3.32 7.82 -7.14
CA PHE A 84 4.68 8.00 -7.61
C PHE A 84 4.84 7.51 -9.05
N LYS A 85 5.20 8.40 -9.95
CA LYS A 85 5.60 8.03 -11.31
C LYS A 85 7.08 7.66 -11.32
N ILE A 86 7.39 6.44 -11.73
CA ILE A 86 8.78 5.98 -11.88
C ILE A 86 9.45 6.81 -12.98
N PRO A 87 10.58 7.49 -12.71
CA PRO A 87 11.28 8.30 -13.72
C PRO A 87 11.57 7.55 -15.01
N ASN A 88 11.39 8.23 -16.14
CA ASN A 88 11.58 7.70 -17.50
C ASN A 88 10.65 6.53 -17.87
N THR A 89 9.55 6.40 -17.20
CA THR A 89 8.50 5.40 -17.49
C THR A 89 7.12 6.03 -17.48
N ASP A 90 6.11 5.30 -17.95
CA ASP A 90 4.69 5.62 -17.78
C ASP A 90 4.04 4.77 -16.68
N LEU A 91 4.85 4.22 -15.78
CA LEU A 91 4.42 3.36 -14.69
C LEU A 91 4.33 4.13 -13.37
N TYR A 92 3.29 3.82 -12.60
CA TYR A 92 2.99 4.47 -11.33
C TYR A 92 3.01 3.48 -10.18
N VAL A 93 3.54 3.92 -9.04
CA VAL A 93 3.51 3.20 -7.77
C VAL A 93 2.70 4.03 -6.79
N PRO A 94 1.43 3.72 -6.55
CA PRO A 94 0.68 4.34 -5.48
C PRO A 94 1.28 3.89 -4.15
N MET A 95 1.70 4.84 -3.32
CA MET A 95 2.24 4.60 -1.99
C MET A 95 1.31 5.19 -0.96
N ILE A 96 0.91 4.38 0.02
CA ILE A 96 -0.08 4.76 1.03
C ILE A 96 0.46 4.37 2.39
N GLN A 97 0.41 5.30 3.35
CA GLN A 97 0.71 4.96 4.74
C GLN A 97 -0.39 4.09 5.33
N SER A 98 -0.01 3.01 6.00
CA SER A 98 -0.95 2.09 6.65
C SER A 98 -1.68 2.72 7.85
N GLY A 99 -1.11 3.75 8.45
CA GLY A 99 -1.62 4.44 9.63
C GLY A 99 -1.11 3.85 10.95
N PHE A 100 -0.99 2.54 11.07
CA PHE A 100 -0.44 1.86 12.24
C PHE A 100 1.03 1.40 12.06
N GLY A 101 1.65 1.72 10.92
CA GLY A 101 3.04 1.38 10.64
C GLY A 101 3.21 -0.03 10.11
N ASP A 102 4.35 -0.63 10.42
CA ASP A 102 4.72 -1.96 9.96
C ASP A 102 3.83 -3.03 10.57
N GLY A 103 3.58 -4.07 9.80
CA GLY A 103 2.74 -5.16 10.26
C GLY A 103 2.31 -6.10 9.14
N LEU A 104 1.43 -7.02 9.52
CA LEU A 104 0.76 -7.95 8.62
C LEU A 104 -0.74 -7.68 8.68
N TYR A 105 -1.30 -7.18 7.57
CA TYR A 105 -2.68 -6.71 7.52
C TYR A 105 -3.57 -7.71 6.79
N PRO A 106 -4.86 -7.84 7.20
CA PRO A 106 -5.80 -8.71 6.52
C PRO A 106 -6.05 -8.30 5.07
N VAL A 107 -6.14 -9.29 4.19
CA VAL A 107 -6.47 -9.11 2.78
C VAL A 107 -7.74 -9.89 2.46
N TYR A 108 -8.62 -9.27 1.67
CA TYR A 108 -9.91 -9.82 1.31
C TYR A 108 -10.14 -9.74 -0.20
N TRP A 109 -10.76 -10.78 -0.74
CA TRP A 109 -11.33 -10.74 -2.08
C TRP A 109 -12.80 -10.37 -2.01
N ALA A 110 -13.22 -9.43 -2.82
CA ALA A 110 -14.64 -9.14 -3.03
C ALA A 110 -15.11 -9.77 -4.34
N PHE A 111 -16.31 -10.34 -4.30
CA PHE A 111 -16.93 -10.98 -5.44
C PHE A 111 -18.19 -10.23 -5.84
N ASP A 112 -18.47 -10.21 -7.13
CA ASP A 112 -19.72 -9.69 -7.66
C ASP A 112 -20.86 -10.72 -7.55
N GLU A 113 -22.05 -10.37 -8.05
CA GLU A 113 -23.23 -11.26 -8.02
C GLU A 113 -23.03 -12.53 -8.85
N ALA A 114 -22.18 -12.49 -9.88
CA ALA A 114 -21.83 -13.63 -10.71
C ALA A 114 -20.81 -14.58 -10.04
N GLY A 115 -20.19 -14.16 -8.94
CA GLY A 115 -19.16 -14.91 -8.25
C GLY A 115 -17.74 -14.64 -8.76
N ASP A 116 -17.57 -13.63 -9.61
CA ASP A 116 -16.27 -13.22 -10.12
C ASP A 116 -15.59 -12.23 -9.16
N ILE A 117 -14.25 -12.34 -9.04
CA ILE A 117 -13.46 -11.40 -8.23
C ILE A 117 -13.55 -10.02 -8.87
N CYS A 118 -14.01 -9.03 -8.10
CA CYS A 118 -14.16 -7.65 -8.56
C CYS A 118 -13.31 -6.64 -7.79
N GLN A 119 -12.85 -6.98 -6.59
CA GLN A 119 -11.99 -6.11 -5.77
C GLN A 119 -11.01 -6.92 -4.91
N ILE A 120 -9.90 -6.28 -4.57
CA ILE A 120 -9.05 -6.66 -3.45
C ILE A 120 -9.16 -5.56 -2.38
N ILE A 121 -9.28 -5.97 -1.12
CA ILE A 121 -9.39 -5.07 0.03
C ILE A 121 -8.27 -5.40 1.00
N ILE A 122 -7.48 -4.39 1.35
CA ILE A 122 -6.45 -4.49 2.39
C ILE A 122 -6.94 -3.64 3.56
N GLU A 123 -7.17 -4.27 4.71
CA GLU A 123 -7.74 -3.60 5.87
C GLU A 123 -6.64 -3.12 6.80
N PHE A 124 -6.31 -1.84 6.75
CA PHE A 124 -5.35 -1.22 7.66
C PHE A 124 -6.01 -0.81 8.98
N ILE A 125 -7.22 -0.26 8.90
CA ILE A 125 -7.97 0.24 10.05
C ILE A 125 -9.41 -0.25 9.92
N SER A 126 -9.89 -0.93 10.96
CA SER A 126 -11.29 -1.30 11.05
C SER A 126 -12.08 -0.16 11.71
N CYS A 127 -12.94 0.47 10.92
CA CYS A 127 -13.91 1.43 11.45
C CYS A 127 -15.21 0.70 11.81
N SER A 128 -15.16 -0.14 12.86
CA SER A 128 -16.39 -0.65 13.43
C SER A 128 -17.05 0.48 14.21
N SER A 129 -18.20 0.96 13.73
CA SER A 129 -19.08 1.75 14.56
C SER A 129 -19.53 0.86 15.74
N ASN A 130 -19.00 1.12 16.91
CA ASN A 130 -19.62 0.63 18.12
C ASN A 130 -20.95 1.39 18.26
N GLU A 131 -22.00 0.77 17.81
CA GLU A 131 -23.33 1.13 18.26
C GLU A 131 -23.57 0.60 19.67
#